data_0371c81957f65c323e687a96283206b4
#
_entry.id   0371c81957f65c323e687a96283206b4
#
_cell.length_a   1.000
_cell.length_b   1.000
_cell.length_c   1.000
_cell.angle_alpha   90.00
_cell.angle_beta   90.00
_cell.angle_gamma   90.00
#
_symmetry.space_group_name_H-M   'P 1'
#
loop_
_entity.id
_entity.type
_entity.pdbx_description
1 polymer ?
#
loop_
_entity_poly.entity_id
_entity_poly.type
_entity_poly.pdbx_seq_one_letter_code
_entity_poly.pdbx_strand_id
1 'polypeptide(L)'
;MNLKPPNYWDKEIKRLLKRIKNHNQKEHLIVFYGSSTIRLWVHLQKDLSPHNVINLGFGGSSYAWCLRYFNTLFDTVTPQRIIFYAGENDLGEGLPVQKVLDDFRMLVEKAKYTFPKAKITVISIKPSPNRNGLSKKFKELNSMYKKYILSIEGGTYIDLFNPMLNKMGSIRSELYLSDGLHLNRLGYNIWSNELKKFLNLQEKLNE
;
A
#
# COMPACT_ATOMS: atom_id res chain seq x y z
N MET A 1 -21.04 -12.60 -0.94
CA MET A 1 -19.95 -11.88 -0.23
C MET A 1 -19.77 -12.50 1.16
N ASN A 2 -18.64 -13.13 1.43
CA ASN A 2 -18.29 -13.53 2.80
C ASN A 2 -17.87 -12.27 3.56
N LEU A 3 -18.83 -11.63 4.20
CA LEU A 3 -18.58 -10.46 5.06
C LEU A 3 -17.76 -10.95 6.27
N LYS A 4 -16.50 -10.52 6.35
CA LYS A 4 -15.68 -10.79 7.52
C LYS A 4 -16.34 -10.16 8.75
N PRO A 5 -16.38 -10.86 9.89
CA PRO A 5 -17.01 -10.31 11.09
C PRO A 5 -16.31 -9.01 11.55
N PRO A 6 -17.03 -8.11 12.23
CA PRO A 6 -16.50 -6.79 12.63
C PRO A 6 -15.18 -6.83 13.42
N ASN A 7 -14.94 -7.91 14.16
CA ASN A 7 -13.76 -8.11 15.02
C ASN A 7 -12.67 -8.97 14.37
N TYR A 8 -12.79 -9.28 13.07
CA TYR A 8 -11.85 -10.18 12.37
C TYR A 8 -10.39 -9.73 12.48
N TRP A 9 -10.12 -8.43 12.48
CA TRP A 9 -8.78 -7.88 12.56
C TRP A 9 -8.35 -7.40 13.96
N ASP A 10 -9.15 -7.58 15.01
CA ASP A 10 -8.85 -7.02 16.34
C ASP A 10 -7.45 -7.39 16.85
N LYS A 11 -7.02 -8.65 16.66
CA LYS A 11 -5.66 -9.07 17.03
C LYS A 11 -4.58 -8.33 16.21
N GLU A 12 -4.79 -8.16 14.92
CA GLU A 12 -3.83 -7.44 14.06
C GLU A 12 -3.79 -5.97 14.41
N ILE A 13 -4.93 -5.33 14.60
CA ILE A 13 -5.04 -3.92 14.99
C ILE A 13 -4.35 -3.68 16.33
N LYS A 14 -4.61 -4.52 17.36
CA LYS A 14 -3.90 -4.45 18.67
C LYS A 14 -2.38 -4.58 18.50
N ARG A 15 -1.91 -5.47 17.62
CA ARG A 15 -0.48 -5.61 17.30
C ARG A 15 0.10 -4.35 16.63
N LEU A 16 -0.66 -3.73 15.71
CA LEU A 16 -0.25 -2.49 15.05
C LEU A 16 -0.20 -1.32 16.04
N LEU A 17 -1.16 -1.19 16.94
CA LEU A 17 -1.13 -0.18 18.01
C LEU A 17 0.10 -0.34 18.91
N LYS A 18 0.46 -1.58 19.29
CA LYS A 18 1.70 -1.85 20.03
C LYS A 18 2.95 -1.46 19.21
N ARG A 19 2.96 -1.71 17.89
CA ARG A 19 4.03 -1.28 16.98
C ARG A 19 4.16 0.23 16.96
N ILE A 20 3.06 0.96 16.83
CA ILE A 20 3.03 2.43 16.84
C ILE A 20 3.62 2.95 18.15
N LYS A 21 3.17 2.44 19.29
CA LYS A 21 3.66 2.83 20.62
C LYS A 21 5.19 2.64 20.78
N ASN A 22 5.72 1.57 20.20
CA ASN A 22 7.14 1.21 20.29
C ASN A 22 8.00 1.83 19.16
N HIS A 23 7.37 2.47 18.16
CA HIS A 23 8.09 3.09 17.07
C HIS A 23 8.61 4.46 17.49
N ASN A 24 9.87 4.73 17.15
CA ASN A 24 10.43 6.07 17.35
C ASN A 24 9.82 7.02 16.30
N GLN A 25 8.83 7.79 16.72
CA GLN A 25 8.13 8.75 15.87
C GLN A 25 8.96 10.03 15.67
N LYS A 26 10.20 9.86 15.18
CA LYS A 26 11.04 10.98 14.76
C LYS A 26 10.43 11.69 13.55
N GLU A 27 10.96 12.87 13.26
CA GLU A 27 10.63 13.63 12.05
C GLU A 27 10.70 12.77 10.78
N HIS A 28 9.99 13.21 9.75
CA HIS A 28 9.96 12.56 8.43
C HIS A 28 9.37 11.13 8.39
N LEU A 29 8.40 10.84 9.29
CA LEU A 29 7.77 9.53 9.33
C LEU A 29 7.00 9.21 8.03
N ILE A 30 7.32 8.07 7.42
CA ILE A 30 6.62 7.50 6.27
C ILE A 30 5.81 6.29 6.74
N VAL A 31 4.49 6.36 6.58
CA VAL A 31 3.58 5.27 6.98
C VAL A 31 3.23 4.44 5.76
N PHE A 32 3.53 3.15 5.79
CA PHE A 32 3.02 2.18 4.83
C PHE A 32 1.72 1.58 5.36
N TYR A 33 0.62 1.81 4.65
CA TYR A 33 -0.71 1.40 5.07
C TYR A 33 -1.44 0.63 3.99
N GLY A 34 -2.06 -0.51 4.36
CA GLY A 34 -2.82 -1.33 3.40
C GLY A 34 -2.85 -2.81 3.73
N SER A 35 -2.79 -3.65 2.71
CA SER A 35 -3.10 -5.07 2.79
C SER A 35 -1.92 -5.98 3.17
N SER A 36 -2.11 -7.29 2.95
CA SER A 36 -1.13 -8.33 3.30
C SER A 36 0.24 -8.13 2.68
N THR A 37 0.34 -7.55 1.51
CA THR A 37 1.65 -7.25 0.88
C THR A 37 2.45 -6.28 1.74
N ILE A 38 1.81 -5.26 2.34
CA ILE A 38 2.51 -4.40 3.31
C ILE A 38 2.78 -5.17 4.60
N ARG A 39 1.78 -5.87 5.16
CA ARG A 39 1.92 -6.64 6.41
C ARG A 39 3.09 -7.62 6.39
N LEU A 40 3.25 -8.34 5.29
CA LEU A 40 4.27 -9.39 5.12
C LEU A 40 5.66 -8.84 4.79
N TRP A 41 5.79 -7.55 4.53
CA TRP A 41 7.11 -6.92 4.35
C TRP A 41 7.79 -6.72 5.71
N VAL A 42 8.26 -7.82 6.28
CA VAL A 42 8.83 -7.85 7.64
C VAL A 42 10.13 -7.06 7.77
N HIS A 43 10.87 -6.87 6.67
CA HIS A 43 12.13 -6.14 6.63
C HIS A 43 11.99 -4.69 6.13
N LEU A 44 10.76 -4.15 6.04
CA LEU A 44 10.47 -2.81 5.48
C LEU A 44 11.44 -1.73 6.00
N GLN A 45 11.61 -1.63 7.33
CA GLN A 45 12.50 -0.65 7.96
C GLN A 45 13.96 -0.78 7.48
N LYS A 46 14.49 -2.02 7.46
CA LYS A 46 15.85 -2.30 6.99
C LYS A 46 15.99 -2.03 5.50
N ASP A 47 15.00 -2.48 4.73
CA ASP A 47 15.02 -2.40 3.27
C ASP A 47 14.93 -0.96 2.76
N LEU A 48 14.29 -0.05 3.50
CA LEU A 48 14.16 1.36 3.14
C LEU A 48 15.05 2.31 3.98
N SER A 49 15.97 1.76 4.78
CA SER A 49 16.97 2.60 5.47
C SER A 49 17.71 3.49 4.45
N PRO A 50 17.99 4.79 4.78
CA PRO A 50 17.87 5.43 6.09
C PRO A 50 16.50 6.04 6.43
N HIS A 51 15.49 5.94 5.56
CA HIS A 51 14.18 6.55 5.78
C HIS A 51 13.49 6.00 7.04
N ASN A 52 12.82 6.87 7.79
CA ASN A 52 12.02 6.50 8.95
C ASN A 52 10.67 5.98 8.49
N VAL A 53 10.47 4.67 8.50
CA VAL A 53 9.25 4.02 7.97
C VAL A 53 8.57 3.16 9.01
N ILE A 54 7.23 3.14 9.02
CA ILE A 54 6.43 2.23 9.83
C ILE A 54 5.48 1.40 8.96
N ASN A 55 5.36 0.11 9.28
CA ASN A 55 4.46 -0.82 8.59
C ASN A 55 3.15 -0.95 9.36
N LEU A 56 2.06 -0.39 8.83
CA LEU A 56 0.70 -0.49 9.35
C LEU A 56 -0.21 -1.35 8.44
N GLY A 57 0.36 -2.27 7.68
CA GLY A 57 -0.41 -3.24 6.88
C GLY A 57 -1.07 -4.32 7.73
N PHE A 58 -2.27 -4.75 7.32
CA PHE A 58 -3.00 -5.87 7.93
C PHE A 58 -3.60 -6.80 6.86
N GLY A 59 -3.61 -8.10 7.17
CA GLY A 59 -3.84 -9.16 6.18
C GLY A 59 -5.25 -9.19 5.61
N GLY A 60 -5.37 -9.33 4.28
CA GLY A 60 -6.68 -9.46 3.63
C GLY A 60 -7.56 -8.21 3.70
N SER A 61 -6.99 -7.04 4.00
CA SER A 61 -7.75 -5.79 4.04
C SER A 61 -8.09 -5.27 2.65
N SER A 62 -9.26 -4.65 2.55
CA SER A 62 -9.73 -3.83 1.45
C SER A 62 -9.57 -2.35 1.78
N TYR A 63 -9.82 -1.44 0.82
CA TYR A 63 -9.86 0.00 1.12
C TYR A 63 -10.95 0.37 2.12
N ALA A 64 -12.12 -0.27 2.07
CA ALA A 64 -13.18 -0.06 3.06
C ALA A 64 -12.72 -0.40 4.49
N TRP A 65 -11.94 -1.48 4.66
CA TRP A 65 -11.37 -1.83 5.96
C TRP A 65 -10.23 -0.90 6.37
N CYS A 66 -9.41 -0.44 5.43
CA CYS A 66 -8.42 0.60 5.68
C CYS A 66 -9.11 1.89 6.18
N LEU A 67 -10.18 2.32 5.53
CA LEU A 67 -10.95 3.49 5.94
C LEU A 67 -11.54 3.32 7.35
N ARG A 68 -12.11 2.14 7.67
CA ARG A 68 -12.68 1.82 8.98
C ARG A 68 -11.66 1.95 10.11
N TYR A 69 -10.45 1.42 9.93
CA TYR A 69 -9.42 1.44 10.98
C TYR A 69 -8.48 2.64 10.92
N PHE A 70 -8.70 3.57 9.99
CA PHE A 70 -7.82 4.72 9.78
C PHE A 70 -7.66 5.55 11.06
N ASN A 71 -8.76 6.03 11.66
CA ASN A 71 -8.68 6.84 12.87
C ASN A 71 -7.98 6.11 14.01
N THR A 72 -8.31 4.84 14.24
CA THR A 72 -7.70 4.01 15.30
C THR A 72 -6.19 3.88 15.15
N LEU A 73 -5.69 3.70 13.92
CA LEU A 73 -4.27 3.48 13.67
C LEU A 73 -3.47 4.77 13.49
N PHE A 74 -4.14 5.89 13.20
CA PHE A 74 -3.48 7.17 12.98
C PHE A 74 -3.69 8.18 14.12
N ASP A 75 -4.37 7.79 15.20
CA ASP A 75 -4.68 8.66 16.34
C ASP A 75 -3.43 9.33 16.96
N THR A 76 -2.35 8.56 17.07
CA THR A 76 -1.09 9.02 17.69
C THR A 76 0.07 9.10 16.69
N VAL A 77 -0.22 9.09 15.39
CA VAL A 77 0.80 9.08 14.32
C VAL A 77 0.78 10.40 13.56
N THR A 78 1.94 11.01 13.37
CA THR A 78 2.07 12.25 12.58
C THR A 78 2.93 11.97 11.33
N PRO A 79 2.32 11.50 10.23
CA PRO A 79 3.06 11.15 9.02
C PRO A 79 3.44 12.39 8.21
N GLN A 80 4.67 12.40 7.68
CA GLN A 80 5.04 13.30 6.59
C GLN A 80 4.54 12.74 5.24
N ARG A 81 4.49 11.41 5.11
CA ARG A 81 3.99 10.72 3.93
C ARG A 81 3.21 9.47 4.33
N ILE A 82 2.10 9.23 3.63
CA ILE A 82 1.35 7.98 3.73
C ILE A 82 1.44 7.27 2.37
N ILE A 83 1.89 6.02 2.38
CA ILE A 83 1.98 5.16 1.19
C ILE A 83 0.90 4.08 1.29
N PHE A 84 -0.07 4.15 0.39
CA PHE A 84 -1.19 3.20 0.33
C PHE A 84 -0.91 2.05 -0.63
N TYR A 85 -1.27 0.85 -0.21
CA TYR A 85 -1.34 -0.34 -1.05
C TYR A 85 -2.51 -1.24 -0.64
N ALA A 86 -3.59 -1.23 -1.42
CA ALA A 86 -4.74 -2.13 -1.32
C ALA A 86 -5.45 -2.23 -2.68
N GLY A 87 -6.65 -2.82 -2.73
CA GLY A 87 -7.44 -2.97 -3.96
C GLY A 87 -7.32 -4.36 -4.60
N GLU A 88 -6.23 -5.09 -4.35
CA GLU A 88 -6.03 -6.44 -4.85
C GLU A 88 -7.07 -7.42 -4.26
N ASN A 89 -7.38 -7.30 -2.97
CA ASN A 89 -8.39 -8.12 -2.30
C ASN A 89 -9.80 -7.71 -2.72
N ASP A 90 -10.04 -6.42 -2.84
CA ASP A 90 -11.31 -5.84 -3.27
C ASP A 90 -11.75 -6.43 -4.61
N LEU A 91 -10.87 -6.39 -5.62
CA LEU A 91 -11.11 -6.98 -6.94
C LEU A 91 -11.15 -8.53 -6.88
N GLY A 92 -10.33 -9.12 -6.02
CA GLY A 92 -10.31 -10.58 -5.78
C GLY A 92 -11.60 -11.10 -5.15
N GLU A 93 -12.28 -10.29 -4.34
CA GLU A 93 -13.59 -10.56 -3.76
C GLU A 93 -14.76 -10.20 -4.71
N GLY A 94 -14.44 -9.75 -5.94
CA GLY A 94 -15.41 -9.50 -7.00
C GLY A 94 -16.03 -8.11 -7.00
N LEU A 95 -15.49 -7.15 -6.23
CA LEU A 95 -16.01 -5.79 -6.25
C LEU A 95 -15.81 -5.14 -7.64
N PRO A 96 -16.74 -4.30 -8.10
CA PRO A 96 -16.57 -3.50 -9.31
C PRO A 96 -15.39 -2.53 -9.19
N VAL A 97 -14.65 -2.32 -10.27
CA VAL A 97 -13.49 -1.40 -10.33
C VAL A 97 -13.85 -0.01 -9.80
N GLN A 98 -15.02 0.51 -10.21
CA GLN A 98 -15.48 1.83 -9.77
C GLN A 98 -15.69 1.89 -8.25
N LYS A 99 -16.26 0.86 -7.64
CA LYS A 99 -16.45 0.81 -6.18
C LYS A 99 -15.11 0.84 -5.43
N VAL A 100 -14.12 0.11 -5.94
CA VAL A 100 -12.77 0.09 -5.34
C VAL A 100 -12.10 1.45 -5.47
N LEU A 101 -12.28 2.14 -6.62
CA LEU A 101 -11.80 3.51 -6.81
C LEU A 101 -12.46 4.48 -5.82
N ASP A 102 -13.78 4.36 -5.61
CA ASP A 102 -14.50 5.26 -4.70
C ASP A 102 -14.05 5.07 -3.24
N ASP A 103 -13.85 3.82 -2.81
CA ASP A 103 -13.31 3.53 -1.48
C ASP A 103 -11.86 4.06 -1.32
N PHE A 104 -11.05 3.96 -2.36
CA PHE A 104 -9.72 4.56 -2.38
C PHE A 104 -9.77 6.09 -2.25
N ARG A 105 -10.65 6.75 -3.00
CA ARG A 105 -10.86 8.21 -2.92
C ARG A 105 -11.25 8.64 -1.51
N MET A 106 -12.23 7.96 -0.92
CA MET A 106 -12.65 8.24 0.45
C MET A 106 -11.49 8.12 1.45
N LEU A 107 -10.62 7.12 1.29
CA LEU A 107 -9.43 6.96 2.14
C LEU A 107 -8.42 8.09 1.95
N VAL A 108 -8.16 8.51 0.71
CA VAL A 108 -7.26 9.63 0.39
C VAL A 108 -7.81 10.94 0.95
N GLU A 109 -9.10 11.23 0.74
CA GLU A 109 -9.78 12.42 1.28
C GLU A 109 -9.71 12.44 2.81
N LYS A 110 -9.96 11.30 3.46
CA LYS A 110 -9.82 11.15 4.90
C LYS A 110 -8.40 11.44 5.37
N ALA A 111 -7.39 10.91 4.67
CA ALA A 111 -5.99 11.14 5.00
C ALA A 111 -5.59 12.60 4.83
N LYS A 112 -6.02 13.25 3.75
CA LYS A 112 -5.76 14.69 3.50
C LYS A 112 -6.49 15.59 4.48
N TYR A 113 -7.71 15.25 4.87
CA TYR A 113 -8.45 15.99 5.91
C TYR A 113 -7.74 15.89 7.28
N THR A 114 -7.28 14.69 7.65
CA THR A 114 -6.62 14.47 8.94
C THR A 114 -5.19 15.03 8.97
N PHE A 115 -4.46 14.92 7.86
CA PHE A 115 -3.06 15.33 7.71
C PHE A 115 -2.87 16.21 6.46
N PRO A 116 -3.32 17.48 6.46
CA PRO A 116 -3.30 18.33 5.27
C PRO A 116 -1.93 18.49 4.63
N LYS A 117 -0.87 18.49 5.44
CA LYS A 117 0.54 18.63 4.99
C LYS A 117 1.18 17.32 4.54
N ALA A 118 0.57 16.17 4.86
CA ALA A 118 1.15 14.88 4.48
C ALA A 118 1.08 14.66 2.96
N LYS A 119 2.18 14.18 2.38
CA LYS A 119 2.20 13.70 1.00
C LYS A 119 1.52 12.34 0.94
N ILE A 120 0.66 12.14 -0.06
CA ILE A 120 -0.03 10.86 -0.27
C ILE A 120 0.56 10.16 -1.48
N THR A 121 0.98 8.92 -1.29
CA THR A 121 1.53 8.08 -2.36
C THR A 121 0.66 6.83 -2.49
N VAL A 122 0.34 6.43 -3.71
CA VAL A 122 -0.27 5.12 -3.97
C VAL A 122 0.68 4.26 -4.79
N ILE A 123 0.85 3.03 -4.34
CA ILE A 123 1.55 1.98 -5.10
C ILE A 123 0.52 1.28 -5.98
N SER A 124 0.87 1.05 -7.25
CA SER A 124 0.03 0.25 -8.17
C SER A 124 -0.25 -1.13 -7.60
N ILE A 125 -1.44 -1.66 -7.84
CA ILE A 125 -1.71 -3.08 -7.59
C ILE A 125 -0.74 -3.88 -8.46
N LYS A 126 0.04 -4.77 -7.84
CA LYS A 126 0.96 -5.66 -8.55
C LYS A 126 0.21 -6.74 -9.32
N PRO A 127 0.75 -7.27 -10.43
CA PRO A 127 0.24 -8.51 -10.99
C PRO A 127 0.53 -9.67 -10.03
N SER A 128 -0.19 -10.79 -10.13
CA SER A 128 0.14 -12.00 -9.40
C SER A 128 -0.30 -13.24 -10.16
N PRO A 129 0.47 -14.35 -10.15
CA PRO A 129 0.09 -15.59 -10.82
C PRO A 129 -1.29 -16.08 -10.40
N ASN A 130 -1.57 -16.08 -9.10
CA ASN A 130 -2.86 -16.53 -8.52
C ASN A 130 -4.06 -15.71 -9.01
N ARG A 131 -3.85 -14.43 -9.37
CA ARG A 131 -4.92 -13.52 -9.82
C ARG A 131 -4.71 -13.01 -11.25
N ASN A 132 -4.02 -13.79 -12.10
CA ASN A 132 -3.73 -13.39 -13.48
C ASN A 132 -4.99 -13.06 -14.28
N GLY A 133 -6.10 -13.76 -14.05
CA GLY A 133 -7.40 -13.44 -14.65
C GLY A 133 -7.94 -12.04 -14.35
N LEU A 134 -7.42 -11.36 -13.31
CA LEU A 134 -7.79 -9.99 -12.95
C LEU A 134 -6.83 -8.93 -13.51
N SER A 135 -5.80 -9.31 -14.26
CA SER A 135 -4.76 -8.38 -14.73
C SER A 135 -5.32 -7.18 -15.51
N LYS A 136 -6.38 -7.36 -16.31
CA LYS A 136 -7.06 -6.23 -17.00
C LYS A 136 -7.66 -5.25 -16.00
N LYS A 137 -8.39 -5.74 -15.00
CA LYS A 137 -8.99 -4.90 -13.95
C LYS A 137 -7.93 -4.20 -13.10
N PHE A 138 -6.79 -4.87 -12.82
CA PHE A 138 -5.66 -4.23 -12.11
C PHE A 138 -5.07 -3.07 -12.92
N LYS A 139 -4.83 -3.26 -14.23
CA LYS A 139 -4.32 -2.19 -15.11
C LYS A 139 -5.29 -1.02 -15.20
N GLU A 140 -6.59 -1.30 -15.37
CA GLU A 140 -7.65 -0.30 -15.38
C GLU A 140 -7.65 0.53 -14.09
N LEU A 141 -7.74 -0.13 -12.93
CA LEU A 141 -7.77 0.52 -11.63
C LEU A 141 -6.46 1.28 -11.34
N ASN A 142 -5.31 0.74 -11.71
CA ASN A 142 -4.01 1.42 -11.60
C ASN A 142 -3.96 2.72 -12.42
N SER A 143 -4.54 2.73 -13.63
CA SER A 143 -4.66 3.93 -14.44
C SER A 143 -5.55 4.99 -13.75
N MET A 144 -6.69 4.54 -13.18
CA MET A 144 -7.60 5.43 -12.44
C MET A 144 -6.96 5.98 -11.16
N TYR A 145 -6.21 5.16 -10.40
CA TYR A 145 -5.43 5.60 -9.25
C TYR A 145 -4.42 6.67 -9.63
N LYS A 146 -3.64 6.41 -10.69
CA LYS A 146 -2.65 7.36 -11.20
C LYS A 146 -3.28 8.70 -11.54
N LYS A 147 -4.37 8.67 -12.33
CA LYS A 147 -5.10 9.89 -12.72
C LYS A 147 -5.60 10.68 -11.51
N TYR A 148 -6.23 9.99 -10.56
CA TYR A 148 -6.81 10.64 -9.38
C TYR A 148 -5.73 11.18 -8.44
N ILE A 149 -4.73 10.36 -8.09
CA ILE A 149 -3.73 10.78 -7.10
C ILE A 149 -2.85 11.93 -7.60
N LEU A 150 -2.56 11.98 -8.90
CA LEU A 150 -1.79 13.08 -9.50
C LEU A 150 -2.60 14.39 -9.62
N SER A 151 -3.92 14.37 -9.45
CA SER A 151 -4.74 15.57 -9.35
C SER A 151 -4.83 16.13 -7.92
N ILE A 152 -4.28 15.41 -6.94
CA ILE A 152 -4.25 15.82 -5.53
C ILE A 152 -2.92 16.51 -5.23
N GLU A 153 -2.95 17.66 -4.55
CA GLU A 153 -1.74 18.34 -4.10
C GLU A 153 -0.89 17.43 -3.18
N GLY A 154 0.39 17.26 -3.52
CA GLY A 154 1.30 16.34 -2.84
C GLY A 154 1.02 14.87 -3.09
N GLY A 155 0.11 14.57 -4.04
CA GLY A 155 -0.19 13.22 -4.47
C GLY A 155 0.86 12.66 -5.43
N THR A 156 1.23 11.40 -5.26
CA THR A 156 2.22 10.71 -6.10
C THR A 156 1.82 9.26 -6.36
N TYR A 157 2.27 8.72 -7.49
CA TYR A 157 2.00 7.34 -7.91
C TYR A 157 3.32 6.61 -8.15
N ILE A 158 3.42 5.38 -7.65
CA ILE A 158 4.56 4.49 -7.90
C ILE A 158 4.07 3.27 -8.67
N ASP A 159 4.64 3.05 -9.85
CA ASP A 159 4.37 1.84 -10.62
C ASP A 159 5.26 0.69 -10.14
N LEU A 160 4.64 -0.26 -9.46
CA LEU A 160 5.23 -1.56 -9.11
C LEU A 160 4.52 -2.72 -9.82
N PHE A 161 3.69 -2.43 -10.83
CA PHE A 161 3.12 -3.45 -11.70
C PHE A 161 4.13 -3.90 -12.76
N ASN A 162 4.69 -2.94 -13.52
CA ASN A 162 5.58 -3.25 -14.63
C ASN A 162 6.91 -3.91 -14.20
N PRO A 163 7.59 -3.51 -13.11
CA PRO A 163 8.79 -4.21 -12.63
C PRO A 163 8.60 -5.69 -12.28
N MET A 164 7.35 -6.12 -12.06
CA MET A 164 7.01 -7.52 -11.79
C MET A 164 6.79 -8.35 -13.04
N LEU A 165 6.94 -7.76 -14.24
CA LEU A 165 6.83 -8.44 -15.53
C LEU A 165 8.23 -8.69 -16.12
N ASN A 166 8.33 -9.75 -16.93
CA ASN A 166 9.50 -9.96 -17.78
C ASN A 166 9.40 -9.13 -19.07
N LYS A 167 10.43 -9.17 -19.91
CA LYS A 167 10.49 -8.43 -21.19
C LYS A 167 9.37 -8.80 -22.18
N MET A 168 8.75 -9.97 -22.01
CA MET A 168 7.63 -10.44 -22.84
C MET A 168 6.26 -10.04 -22.24
N GLY A 169 6.24 -9.29 -21.12
CA GLY A 169 5.01 -8.87 -20.45
C GLY A 169 4.37 -9.96 -19.58
N SER A 170 5.02 -11.10 -19.37
CA SER A 170 4.54 -12.17 -18.51
C SER A 170 4.92 -11.93 -17.04
N ILE A 171 4.10 -12.42 -16.11
CA ILE A 171 4.34 -12.29 -14.68
C ILE A 171 5.57 -13.14 -14.31
N ARG A 172 6.48 -12.53 -13.57
CA ARG A 172 7.68 -13.18 -13.03
C ARG A 172 7.34 -13.99 -11.79
N SER A 173 6.95 -15.27 -11.99
CA SER A 173 6.47 -16.13 -10.91
C SER A 173 7.52 -16.39 -9.81
N GLU A 174 8.80 -16.32 -10.14
CA GLU A 174 9.92 -16.43 -9.20
C GLU A 174 9.95 -15.33 -8.12
N LEU A 175 9.16 -14.29 -8.25
CA LEU A 175 9.06 -13.18 -7.29
C LEU A 175 8.03 -13.42 -6.18
N TYR A 176 7.32 -14.54 -6.24
CA TYR A 176 6.21 -14.85 -5.36
C TYR A 176 6.49 -16.07 -4.48
N LEU A 177 5.76 -16.19 -3.38
CA LEU A 177 5.67 -17.41 -2.60
C LEU A 177 4.90 -18.49 -3.37
N SER A 178 4.88 -19.71 -2.85
CA SER A 178 4.18 -20.85 -3.46
C SER A 178 2.69 -20.63 -3.68
N ASP A 179 2.07 -19.68 -2.97
CA ASP A 179 0.68 -19.29 -3.16
C ASP A 179 0.43 -18.45 -4.43
N GLY A 180 1.50 -18.03 -5.11
CA GLY A 180 1.43 -17.21 -6.32
C GLY A 180 0.80 -15.83 -6.13
N LEU A 181 0.65 -15.38 -4.88
CA LEU A 181 -0.01 -14.12 -4.52
C LEU A 181 0.93 -13.18 -3.74
N HIS A 182 1.55 -13.69 -2.67
CA HIS A 182 2.40 -12.89 -1.81
C HIS A 182 3.85 -12.88 -2.32
N LEU A 183 4.50 -11.73 -2.13
CA LEU A 183 5.89 -11.57 -2.55
C LEU A 183 6.83 -12.39 -1.65
N ASN A 184 7.83 -12.99 -2.29
CA ASN A 184 9.00 -13.51 -1.59
C ASN A 184 10.09 -12.45 -1.44
N ARG A 185 11.27 -12.82 -0.96
CA ARG A 185 12.38 -11.87 -0.76
C ARG A 185 12.81 -11.16 -2.04
N LEU A 186 12.83 -11.88 -3.18
CA LEU A 186 13.20 -11.31 -4.48
C LEU A 186 12.19 -10.22 -4.92
N GLY A 187 10.89 -10.49 -4.73
CA GLY A 187 9.84 -9.52 -5.01
C GLY A 187 9.98 -8.24 -4.16
N TYR A 188 10.22 -8.38 -2.85
CA TYR A 188 10.46 -7.22 -1.98
C TYR A 188 11.76 -6.49 -2.31
N ASN A 189 12.79 -7.16 -2.82
CA ASN A 189 14.02 -6.49 -3.28
C ASN A 189 13.74 -5.55 -4.46
N ILE A 190 12.89 -5.96 -5.41
CA ILE A 190 12.46 -5.09 -6.51
C ILE A 190 11.70 -3.88 -5.95
N TRP A 191 10.73 -4.12 -5.09
CA TRP A 191 9.93 -3.06 -4.47
C TRP A 191 10.79 -2.06 -3.69
N SER A 192 11.73 -2.55 -2.88
CA SER A 192 12.61 -1.69 -2.10
C SER A 192 13.51 -0.81 -2.99
N ASN A 193 14.04 -1.37 -4.08
CA ASN A 193 14.89 -0.62 -5.00
C ASN A 193 14.11 0.52 -5.69
N GLU A 194 12.90 0.25 -6.19
CA GLU A 194 12.08 1.27 -6.83
C GLU A 194 11.60 2.33 -5.82
N LEU A 195 11.22 1.92 -4.61
CA LEU A 195 10.81 2.84 -3.56
C LEU A 195 11.97 3.70 -3.05
N LYS A 196 13.18 3.16 -2.91
CA LYS A 196 14.37 3.97 -2.58
C LYS A 196 14.66 5.02 -3.63
N LYS A 197 14.65 4.66 -4.90
CA LYS A 197 14.83 5.62 -6.00
C LYS A 197 13.81 6.75 -5.91
N PHE A 198 12.54 6.39 -5.70
CA PHE A 198 11.46 7.36 -5.56
C PHE A 198 11.66 8.27 -4.34
N LEU A 199 11.93 7.72 -3.15
CA LEU A 199 12.07 8.49 -1.91
C LEU A 199 13.27 9.43 -1.96
N ASN A 200 14.42 8.95 -2.45
CA ASN A 200 15.62 9.78 -2.60
C ASN A 200 15.42 10.93 -3.61
N LEU A 201 14.67 10.68 -4.70
CA LEU A 201 14.32 11.75 -5.65
C LEU A 201 13.41 12.80 -5.00
N GLN A 202 12.46 12.35 -4.16
CA GLN A 202 11.54 13.26 -3.46
C GLN A 202 12.23 14.11 -2.39
N GLU A 203 13.30 13.62 -1.75
CA GLU A 203 14.10 14.40 -0.80
C GLU A 203 14.85 15.52 -1.52
N LYS A 204 15.54 15.22 -2.63
CA LYS A 204 16.26 16.22 -3.44
C LYS A 204 15.39 17.33 -4.02
N LEU A 205 14.10 17.07 -4.22
CA LEU A 205 13.14 18.07 -4.72
C LEU A 205 12.60 18.98 -3.58
N ASN A 206 12.89 18.66 -2.33
CA ASN A 206 12.46 19.44 -1.15
C ASN A 206 13.63 20.24 -0.50
N GLU A 207 14.87 20.02 -0.97
CA GLU A 207 16.07 20.83 -0.66
C GLU A 207 16.15 22.04 -1.60
#